data_878710f5edc45d04ffcd12b896d7f811
#
_entry.id   878710f5edc45d04ffcd12b896d7f811
#
_cell.length_a   1.000
_cell.length_b   1.000
_cell.length_c   1.000
_cell.angle_alpha   90.00
_cell.angle_beta   90.00
_cell.angle_gamma   90.00
#
_symmetry.space_group_name_H-M   'P 1'
#
loop_
_entity.id
_entity.type
_entity.pdbx_description
1 polymer ?
#
loop_
_entity_poly.entity_id
_entity_poly.type
_entity_poly.pdbx_seq_one_letter_code
_entity_poly.pdbx_strand_id
1 'polypeptide(L)'
;MLFRSLAHAAADPGLVRDLVWSDGAAMAGRRALQAGAPILVDVEMVAHGITRARLPAQNLVLCSLRDPAVPDLAHRMATTRSAAAVELWREALPGAVVAIGNAPTALFHLLEMIAQGAPRPALVLGFPVGFVGAAEAKAALAENALGLAYVALRGRRGGSALAAAAVNALAGPAGEGR
;
A
#
# COMPACT_ATOMS: atom_id res chain seq x y z
N MET A 1 0.70 -1.34 -18.02
CA MET A 1 2.02 -1.54 -17.42
C MET A 1 1.94 -2.17 -16.03
N LEU A 2 1.11 -1.66 -15.10
CA LEU A 2 0.99 -2.15 -13.72
C LEU A 2 0.75 -3.67 -13.63
N PHE A 3 -0.27 -4.20 -14.31
CA PHE A 3 -0.64 -5.63 -14.26
C PHE A 3 0.47 -6.56 -14.75
N ARG A 4 1.15 -6.20 -15.84
CA ARG A 4 2.31 -6.95 -16.34
C ARG A 4 3.44 -7.00 -15.31
N SER A 5 3.73 -5.89 -14.65
CA SER A 5 4.76 -5.81 -13.62
C SER A 5 4.42 -6.67 -12.40
N LEU A 6 3.15 -6.72 -11.99
CA LEU A 6 2.70 -7.57 -10.90
C LEU A 6 2.78 -9.06 -11.26
N ALA A 7 2.31 -9.44 -12.46
CA ALA A 7 2.42 -10.82 -12.95
C ALA A 7 3.89 -11.28 -13.04
N HIS A 8 4.78 -10.39 -13.50
CA HIS A 8 6.21 -10.66 -13.57
C HIS A 8 6.82 -10.84 -12.16
N ALA A 9 6.50 -9.94 -11.22
CA ALA A 9 7.01 -10.02 -9.85
C ALA A 9 6.55 -11.28 -9.10
N ALA A 10 5.38 -11.81 -9.46
CA ALA A 10 4.84 -13.05 -8.90
C ALA A 10 5.29 -14.30 -9.66
N ALA A 11 5.91 -14.16 -10.84
CA ALA A 11 6.13 -15.25 -11.81
C ALA A 11 4.84 -16.03 -12.12
N ASP A 12 3.68 -15.36 -12.06
CA ASP A 12 2.35 -15.97 -12.22
C ASP A 12 1.43 -15.10 -13.10
N PRO A 13 1.27 -15.44 -14.38
CA PRO A 13 0.33 -14.75 -15.26
C PRO A 13 -1.13 -14.86 -14.79
N GLY A 14 -1.48 -15.93 -14.07
CA GLY A 14 -2.82 -16.16 -13.54
C GLY A 14 -3.22 -15.17 -12.45
N LEU A 15 -2.25 -14.51 -11.82
CA LEU A 15 -2.49 -13.47 -10.81
C LEU A 15 -3.40 -12.36 -11.31
N VAL A 16 -3.36 -12.03 -12.60
CA VAL A 16 -4.16 -10.95 -13.20
C VAL A 16 -5.67 -11.19 -13.03
N ARG A 17 -6.12 -12.44 -12.95
CA ARG A 17 -7.54 -12.79 -12.76
C ARG A 17 -8.08 -12.38 -11.39
N ASP A 18 -7.21 -12.32 -10.39
CA ASP A 18 -7.56 -12.00 -9.02
C ASP A 18 -7.27 -10.53 -8.66
N LEU A 19 -6.70 -9.77 -9.59
CA LEU A 19 -6.50 -8.34 -9.41
C LEU A 19 -7.82 -7.60 -9.49
N VAL A 20 -8.04 -6.69 -8.53
CA VAL A 20 -9.19 -5.79 -8.48
C VAL A 20 -8.70 -4.37 -8.24
N TRP A 21 -9.37 -3.40 -8.84
CA TRP A 21 -8.99 -2.00 -8.74
C TRP A 21 -10.20 -1.09 -8.95
N SER A 22 -10.13 0.10 -8.40
CA SER A 22 -11.09 1.16 -8.71
C SER A 22 -10.74 1.87 -10.01
N ASP A 23 -11.73 2.47 -10.66
CA ASP A 23 -11.51 3.24 -11.88
C ASP A 23 -10.51 4.37 -11.63
N GLY A 24 -9.56 4.54 -12.55
CA GLY A 24 -8.55 5.58 -12.45
C GLY A 24 -7.45 5.35 -11.42
N ALA A 25 -7.45 4.25 -10.63
CA ALA A 25 -6.50 4.01 -9.54
C ALA A 25 -5.03 4.16 -9.96
N ALA A 26 -4.62 3.54 -11.07
CA ALA A 26 -3.25 3.63 -11.55
C ALA A 26 -2.85 5.07 -11.93
N MET A 27 -3.79 5.84 -12.47
CA MET A 27 -3.57 7.24 -12.82
C MET A 27 -3.45 8.11 -11.55
N ALA A 28 -4.31 7.89 -10.55
CA ALA A 28 -4.26 8.59 -9.28
C ALA A 28 -2.91 8.39 -8.59
N GLY A 29 -2.44 7.14 -8.49
CA GLY A 29 -1.13 6.83 -7.90
C GLY A 29 0.03 7.44 -8.67
N ARG A 30 0.01 7.38 -10.00
CA ARG A 30 1.06 8.00 -10.82
C ARG A 30 1.12 9.51 -10.64
N ARG A 31 -0.01 10.20 -10.66
CA ARG A 31 -0.10 11.65 -10.42
C ARG A 31 0.40 12.01 -9.03
N ALA A 32 0.03 11.26 -8.01
CA ALA A 32 0.49 11.48 -6.65
C ALA A 32 2.02 11.36 -6.57
N LEU A 33 2.62 10.31 -7.15
CA LEU A 33 4.08 10.15 -7.17
C LEU A 33 4.77 11.29 -7.91
N GLN A 34 4.23 11.72 -9.05
CA GLN A 34 4.77 12.86 -9.82
C GLN A 34 4.67 14.19 -9.06
N ALA A 35 3.67 14.34 -8.21
CA ALA A 35 3.49 15.49 -7.34
C ALA A 35 4.36 15.46 -6.07
N GLY A 36 5.20 14.41 -5.89
CA GLY A 36 6.07 14.31 -4.72
C GLY A 36 5.41 13.69 -3.49
N ALA A 37 4.21 13.09 -3.63
CA ALA A 37 3.52 12.48 -2.50
C ALA A 37 4.39 11.43 -1.80
N PRO A 38 4.31 11.32 -0.46
CA PRO A 38 5.01 10.27 0.29
C PRO A 38 4.41 8.89 -0.01
N ILE A 39 5.21 7.86 0.19
CA ILE A 39 4.83 6.47 0.10
C ILE A 39 4.86 5.88 1.50
N LEU A 40 3.71 5.46 2.01
CA LEU A 40 3.56 4.89 3.34
C LEU A 40 3.50 3.37 3.22
N VAL A 41 4.36 2.67 3.96
CA VAL A 41 4.48 1.20 3.84
C VAL A 41 4.40 0.53 5.21
N ASP A 42 3.79 -0.66 5.24
CA ASP A 42 3.55 -1.39 6.49
C ASP A 42 4.78 -2.13 7.04
N VAL A 43 5.76 -2.44 6.18
CA VAL A 43 6.98 -3.14 6.59
C VAL A 43 8.20 -2.68 5.80
N GLU A 44 9.38 -2.82 6.42
CA GLU A 44 10.68 -2.49 5.83
C GLU A 44 10.95 -3.24 4.51
N MET A 45 10.46 -4.48 4.38
CA MET A 45 10.63 -5.26 3.16
C MET A 45 9.96 -4.58 1.95
N VAL A 46 8.82 -3.93 2.12
CA VAL A 46 8.19 -3.12 1.06
C VAL A 46 9.05 -1.90 0.77
N ALA A 47 9.50 -1.19 1.81
CA ALA A 47 10.33 0.01 1.67
C ALA A 47 11.63 -0.27 0.90
N HIS A 48 12.31 -1.37 1.20
CA HIS A 48 13.55 -1.79 0.53
C HIS A 48 13.32 -2.33 -0.89
N GLY A 49 12.13 -2.88 -1.17
CA GLY A 49 11.75 -3.34 -2.50
C GLY A 49 11.43 -2.20 -3.49
N ILE A 50 11.22 -0.98 -2.99
CA ILE A 50 10.96 0.20 -3.81
C ILE A 50 12.27 0.74 -4.38
N THR A 51 12.40 0.76 -5.70
CA THR A 51 13.57 1.28 -6.42
C THR A 51 13.58 2.80 -6.40
N ARG A 52 14.32 3.39 -5.47
CA ARG A 52 14.35 4.87 -5.25
C ARG A 52 14.66 5.66 -6.52
N ALA A 53 15.58 5.14 -7.36
CA ALA A 53 15.97 5.78 -8.62
C ALA A 53 14.84 5.88 -9.66
N ARG A 54 13.73 5.17 -9.45
CA ARG A 54 12.54 5.26 -10.31
C ARG A 54 11.53 6.31 -9.85
N LEU A 55 11.65 6.78 -8.61
CA LEU A 55 10.69 7.72 -8.04
C LEU A 55 10.82 9.09 -8.73
N PRO A 56 9.72 9.65 -9.26
CA PRO A 56 9.80 10.81 -10.17
C PRO A 56 10.12 12.13 -9.48
N ALA A 57 9.92 12.23 -8.16
CA ALA A 57 10.01 13.49 -7.41
C ALA A 57 10.73 13.32 -6.06
N GLN A 58 11.69 12.39 -5.96
CA GLN A 58 12.38 12.07 -4.70
C GLN A 58 11.42 11.75 -3.54
N ASN A 59 10.32 11.06 -3.85
CA ASN A 59 9.26 10.73 -2.91
C ASN A 59 9.82 10.06 -1.65
N LEU A 60 9.43 10.55 -0.48
CA LEU A 60 9.78 9.93 0.79
C LEU A 60 9.07 8.57 0.89
N VAL A 61 9.78 7.56 1.37
CA VAL A 61 9.19 6.27 1.69
C VAL A 61 9.31 6.06 3.19
N LEU A 62 8.17 5.99 3.86
CA LEU A 62 8.03 5.99 5.30
C LEU A 62 7.48 4.65 5.77
N CYS A 63 8.22 3.99 6.68
CA CYS A 63 7.81 2.80 7.39
C CYS A 63 7.87 3.10 8.90
N SER A 64 6.70 3.16 9.54
CA SER A 64 6.62 3.49 10.97
C SER A 64 6.68 2.25 11.89
N LEU A 65 6.83 1.04 11.35
CA LEU A 65 6.75 -0.20 12.15
C LEU A 65 7.80 -0.29 13.27
N ARG A 66 8.95 0.36 13.08
CA ARG A 66 10.05 0.38 14.06
C ARG A 66 10.11 1.65 14.88
N ASP A 67 9.13 2.53 14.76
CA ASP A 67 9.07 3.73 15.58
C ASP A 67 9.02 3.34 17.07
N PRO A 68 9.82 3.97 17.93
CA PRO A 68 9.85 3.66 19.36
C PRO A 68 8.50 3.79 20.07
N ALA A 69 7.58 4.60 19.55
CA ALA A 69 6.24 4.76 20.11
C ALA A 69 5.30 3.57 19.81
N VAL A 70 5.59 2.76 18.79
CA VAL A 70 4.69 1.70 18.32
C VAL A 70 4.38 0.63 19.37
N PRO A 71 5.34 0.11 20.15
CA PRO A 71 5.03 -0.90 21.17
C PRO A 71 4.01 -0.41 22.20
N ASP A 72 4.22 0.78 22.75
CA ASP A 72 3.32 1.38 23.74
C ASP A 72 1.95 1.73 23.13
N LEU A 73 1.95 2.23 21.90
CA LEU A 73 0.72 2.53 21.17
C LEU A 73 -0.09 1.25 20.93
N ALA A 74 0.55 0.17 20.49
CA ALA A 74 -0.10 -1.12 20.28
C ALA A 74 -0.71 -1.68 21.57
N HIS A 75 -0.01 -1.53 22.68
CA HIS A 75 -0.51 -1.95 24.00
C HIS A 75 -1.74 -1.14 24.41
N ARG A 76 -1.68 0.21 24.33
CA ARG A 76 -2.83 1.09 24.67
C ARG A 76 -4.04 0.84 23.80
N MET A 77 -3.84 0.55 22.52
CA MET A 77 -4.91 0.29 21.55
C MET A 77 -5.40 -1.17 21.58
N ALA A 78 -4.77 -2.04 22.37
CA ALA A 78 -5.02 -3.49 22.40
C ALA A 78 -5.01 -4.10 20.98
N THR A 79 -4.03 -3.72 20.15
CA THR A 79 -3.93 -4.11 18.74
C THR A 79 -2.52 -4.58 18.36
N THR A 80 -2.34 -4.96 17.10
CA THR A 80 -1.02 -5.36 16.60
C THR A 80 -0.11 -4.15 16.40
N ARG A 81 1.21 -4.36 16.44
CA ARG A 81 2.19 -3.33 16.11
C ARG A 81 2.00 -2.76 14.71
N SER A 82 1.62 -3.60 13.75
CA SER A 82 1.37 -3.16 12.38
C SER A 82 0.17 -2.22 12.27
N ALA A 83 -0.92 -2.49 12.99
CA ALA A 83 -2.08 -1.60 13.08
C ALA A 83 -1.73 -0.29 13.80
N ALA A 84 -1.05 -0.39 14.95
CA ALA A 84 -0.63 0.78 15.71
C ALA A 84 0.31 1.71 14.92
N ALA A 85 1.22 1.14 14.11
CA ALA A 85 2.13 1.91 13.26
C ALA A 85 1.40 2.76 12.23
N VAL A 86 0.20 2.35 11.79
CA VAL A 86 -0.63 3.10 10.83
C VAL A 86 -1.16 4.41 11.44
N GLU A 87 -1.37 4.47 12.76
CA GLU A 87 -1.75 5.71 13.44
C GLU A 87 -0.75 6.84 13.23
N LEU A 88 0.54 6.50 13.13
CA LEU A 88 1.61 7.47 12.92
C LEU A 88 1.62 8.05 11.49
N TRP A 89 0.80 7.52 10.59
CA TRP A 89 0.67 8.04 9.22
C TRP A 89 -0.24 9.25 9.09
N ARG A 90 -1.01 9.57 10.11
CA ARG A 90 -2.13 10.53 10.07
C ARG A 90 -1.76 11.86 9.41
N GLU A 91 -0.59 12.42 9.73
CA GLU A 91 -0.12 13.69 9.16
C GLU A 91 0.39 13.56 7.71
N ALA A 92 0.96 12.41 7.36
CA ALA A 92 1.51 12.14 6.03
C ALA A 92 0.50 11.50 5.07
N LEU A 93 -0.69 11.11 5.59
CA LEU A 93 -1.71 10.38 4.82
C LEU A 93 -2.38 11.19 3.70
N PRO A 94 -2.60 12.53 3.84
CA PRO A 94 -3.27 13.30 2.79
C PRO A 94 -2.54 13.17 1.45
N GLY A 95 -3.21 12.59 0.44
CA GLY A 95 -2.67 12.43 -0.90
C GLY A 95 -1.52 11.43 -1.05
N ALA A 96 -1.15 10.71 0.01
CA ALA A 96 -0.10 9.70 -0.03
C ALA A 96 -0.43 8.50 -0.93
N VAL A 97 0.59 7.77 -1.35
CA VAL A 97 0.45 6.40 -1.87
C VAL A 97 0.72 5.43 -0.73
N VAL A 98 -0.28 4.66 -0.35
CA VAL A 98 -0.14 3.63 0.70
C VAL A 98 0.12 2.27 0.05
N ALA A 99 1.15 1.53 0.51
CA ALA A 99 1.46 0.19 0.02
C ALA A 99 1.61 -0.79 1.18
N ILE A 100 0.59 -1.61 1.37
CA ILE A 100 0.51 -2.64 2.41
C ILE A 100 0.79 -4.00 1.78
N GLY A 101 1.91 -4.61 2.14
CA GLY A 101 2.39 -5.87 1.57
C GLY A 101 2.46 -7.02 2.55
N ASN A 102 2.24 -6.80 3.85
CA ASN A 102 2.41 -7.84 4.85
C ASN A 102 1.17 -8.00 5.74
N ALA A 103 0.79 -6.98 6.51
CA ALA A 103 -0.14 -7.12 7.61
C ALA A 103 -1.60 -6.79 7.24
N PRO A 104 -2.52 -7.77 7.28
CA PRO A 104 -3.96 -7.50 7.13
C PRO A 104 -4.49 -6.50 8.16
N THR A 105 -3.97 -6.55 9.39
CA THR A 105 -4.38 -5.63 10.46
C THR A 105 -4.02 -4.17 10.18
N ALA A 106 -2.92 -3.91 9.45
CA ALA A 106 -2.58 -2.56 9.00
C ALA A 106 -3.61 -2.05 7.98
N LEU A 107 -4.08 -2.90 7.07
CA LEU A 107 -5.10 -2.51 6.08
C LEU A 107 -6.45 -2.26 6.74
N PHE A 108 -6.89 -3.13 7.63
CA PHE A 108 -8.14 -2.91 8.38
C PHE A 108 -8.09 -1.60 9.17
N HIS A 109 -7.00 -1.37 9.89
CA HIS A 109 -6.86 -0.17 10.71
C HIS A 109 -6.84 1.11 9.85
N LEU A 110 -6.19 1.09 8.70
CA LEU A 110 -6.23 2.20 7.74
C LEU A 110 -7.67 2.52 7.30
N LEU A 111 -8.45 1.49 6.96
CA LEU A 111 -9.84 1.68 6.56
C LEU A 111 -10.69 2.25 7.70
N GLU A 112 -10.51 1.76 8.93
CA GLU A 112 -11.18 2.27 10.13
C GLU A 112 -10.83 3.73 10.40
N MET A 113 -9.54 4.09 10.35
CA MET A 113 -9.10 5.48 10.52
C MET A 113 -9.78 6.43 9.53
N ILE A 114 -9.83 6.03 8.26
CA ILE A 114 -10.44 6.86 7.22
C ILE A 114 -11.95 6.94 7.41
N ALA A 115 -12.61 5.84 7.81
CA ALA A 115 -14.02 5.83 8.13
C ALA A 115 -14.35 6.76 9.33
N GLN A 116 -13.41 6.94 10.25
CA GLN A 116 -13.50 7.85 11.40
C GLN A 116 -13.07 9.29 11.07
N GLY A 117 -12.85 9.61 9.79
CA GLY A 117 -12.56 10.97 9.34
C GLY A 117 -11.08 11.30 9.18
N ALA A 118 -10.17 10.35 9.23
CA ALA A 118 -8.78 10.60 8.86
C ALA A 118 -8.66 11.00 7.38
N PRO A 119 -7.66 11.79 7.00
CA PRO A 119 -7.43 12.19 5.61
C PRO A 119 -7.30 10.99 4.68
N ARG A 120 -7.68 11.18 3.41
CA ARG A 120 -7.62 10.11 2.41
C ARG A 120 -6.28 10.10 1.68
N PRO A 121 -5.66 8.93 1.47
CA PRO A 121 -4.54 8.78 0.54
C PRO A 121 -5.03 8.93 -0.91
N ALA A 122 -4.12 9.21 -1.82
CA ALA A 122 -4.40 9.23 -3.26
C ALA A 122 -4.60 7.81 -3.82
N LEU A 123 -3.96 6.80 -3.23
CA LEU A 123 -4.05 5.42 -3.67
C LEU A 123 -3.71 4.46 -2.51
N VAL A 124 -4.46 3.36 -2.41
CA VAL A 124 -4.14 2.23 -1.55
C VAL A 124 -3.77 1.01 -2.40
N LEU A 125 -2.54 0.51 -2.24
CA LEU A 125 -2.03 -0.73 -2.82
C LEU A 125 -2.15 -1.83 -1.76
N GLY A 126 -3.24 -2.61 -1.82
CA GLY A 126 -3.62 -3.61 -0.82
C GLY A 126 -3.17 -5.02 -1.20
N PHE A 127 -1.97 -5.40 -0.80
CA PHE A 127 -1.39 -6.73 -1.04
C PHE A 127 -1.00 -7.47 0.25
N PRO A 128 -1.70 -7.33 1.39
CA PRO A 128 -1.37 -8.14 2.54
C PRO A 128 -1.48 -9.62 2.21
N VAL A 129 -0.65 -10.45 2.87
CA VAL A 129 -0.56 -11.89 2.64
C VAL A 129 -0.82 -12.65 3.93
N GLY A 130 -1.43 -13.83 3.83
CA GLY A 130 -1.60 -14.70 4.98
C GLY A 130 -2.88 -15.55 4.96
N PHE A 131 -2.95 -16.43 5.95
CA PHE A 131 -4.09 -17.36 6.09
C PHE A 131 -5.27 -16.74 6.83
N VAL A 132 -5.01 -15.76 7.70
CA VAL A 132 -6.02 -15.11 8.55
C VAL A 132 -6.08 -13.63 8.23
N GLY A 133 -7.26 -13.15 7.87
CA GLY A 133 -7.55 -11.73 7.65
C GLY A 133 -7.09 -11.14 6.32
N ALA A 134 -6.21 -11.81 5.55
CA ALA A 134 -5.65 -11.23 4.32
C ALA A 134 -6.69 -11.12 3.20
N ALA A 135 -7.52 -12.14 3.02
CA ALA A 135 -8.59 -12.12 2.01
C ALA A 135 -9.67 -11.11 2.41
N GLU A 136 -10.03 -11.10 3.68
CA GLU A 136 -11.07 -10.24 4.27
C GLU A 136 -10.68 -8.76 4.22
N ALA A 137 -9.44 -8.42 4.57
CA ALA A 137 -8.95 -7.03 4.50
C ALA A 137 -8.98 -6.48 3.08
N LYS A 138 -8.60 -7.30 2.09
CA LYS A 138 -8.63 -6.91 0.68
C LYS A 138 -10.05 -6.84 0.12
N ALA A 139 -10.96 -7.70 0.58
CA ALA A 139 -12.38 -7.59 0.26
C ALA A 139 -12.96 -6.29 0.83
N ALA A 140 -12.67 -5.96 2.10
CA ALA A 140 -13.09 -4.71 2.72
C ALA A 140 -12.56 -3.48 1.96
N LEU A 141 -11.32 -3.53 1.45
CA LEU A 141 -10.78 -2.47 0.61
C LEU A 141 -11.52 -2.39 -0.74
N ALA A 142 -11.79 -3.53 -1.39
CA ALA A 142 -12.46 -3.57 -2.70
C ALA A 142 -13.93 -3.12 -2.63
N GLU A 143 -14.59 -3.36 -1.52
CA GLU A 143 -16.01 -3.04 -1.27
C GLU A 143 -16.18 -1.71 -0.52
N ASN A 144 -15.09 -0.96 -0.31
CA ASN A 144 -15.15 0.24 0.49
C ASN A 144 -16.12 1.30 -0.05
N ALA A 145 -16.97 1.83 0.82
CA ALA A 145 -17.85 2.96 0.53
C ALA A 145 -17.15 4.33 0.76
N LEU A 146 -15.84 4.33 1.05
CA LEU A 146 -15.07 5.51 1.41
C LEU A 146 -14.60 6.32 0.19
N GLY A 147 -14.82 5.81 -1.03
CA GLY A 147 -14.37 6.46 -2.26
C GLY A 147 -12.86 6.44 -2.46
N LEU A 148 -12.17 5.44 -1.89
CA LEU A 148 -10.73 5.29 -2.02
C LEU A 148 -10.37 4.73 -3.39
N ALA A 149 -9.36 5.31 -4.03
CA ALA A 149 -8.69 4.66 -5.14
C ALA A 149 -7.83 3.50 -4.60
N TYR A 150 -7.94 2.33 -5.23
CA TYR A 150 -7.22 1.15 -4.76
C TYR A 150 -6.83 0.20 -5.90
N VAL A 151 -5.79 -0.61 -5.62
CA VAL A 151 -5.45 -1.84 -6.34
C VAL A 151 -5.21 -2.93 -5.31
N ALA A 152 -5.84 -4.08 -5.46
CA ALA A 152 -5.70 -5.21 -4.55
C ALA A 152 -5.67 -6.55 -5.28
N LEU A 153 -5.22 -7.60 -4.58
CA LEU A 153 -5.23 -8.97 -5.09
C LEU A 153 -6.18 -9.81 -4.24
N ARG A 154 -7.28 -10.28 -4.80
CA ARG A 154 -8.25 -11.12 -4.08
C ARG A 154 -7.61 -12.37 -3.48
N GLY A 155 -8.23 -12.87 -2.40
CA GLY A 155 -7.79 -14.10 -1.74
C GLY A 155 -6.57 -13.91 -0.84
N ARG A 156 -5.86 -14.99 -0.53
CA ARG A 156 -4.79 -15.04 0.47
C ARG A 156 -3.43 -14.61 -0.07
N ARG A 157 -3.25 -14.61 -1.40
CA ARG A 157 -2.00 -14.24 -2.08
C ARG A 157 -1.74 -12.75 -1.94
N GLY A 158 -0.47 -12.38 -1.91
CA GLY A 158 -0.01 -11.02 -1.73
C GLY A 158 1.48 -11.00 -1.47
N GLY A 159 1.93 -10.05 -0.68
CA GLY A 159 3.29 -9.99 -0.18
C GLY A 159 4.01 -8.70 -0.51
N SER A 160 5.08 -8.45 0.25
CA SER A 160 5.87 -7.23 0.14
C SER A 160 6.47 -7.02 -1.25
N ALA A 161 6.84 -8.10 -1.94
CA ALA A 161 7.36 -8.03 -3.31
C ALA A 161 6.32 -7.47 -4.29
N LEU A 162 5.05 -7.88 -4.16
CA LEU A 162 3.95 -7.36 -4.99
C LEU A 162 3.63 -5.90 -4.68
N ALA A 163 3.59 -5.52 -3.41
CA ALA A 163 3.37 -4.14 -3.00
C ALA A 163 4.47 -3.21 -3.54
N ALA A 164 5.73 -3.61 -3.39
CA ALA A 164 6.87 -2.86 -3.94
C ALA A 164 6.85 -2.80 -5.48
N ALA A 165 6.54 -3.92 -6.16
CA ALA A 165 6.42 -3.97 -7.60
C ALA A 165 5.31 -3.05 -8.13
N ALA A 166 4.19 -2.94 -7.41
CA ALA A 166 3.11 -2.02 -7.75
C ALA A 166 3.58 -0.56 -7.70
N VAL A 167 4.27 -0.16 -6.65
CA VAL A 167 4.87 1.18 -6.53
C VAL A 167 5.85 1.42 -7.67
N ASN A 168 6.79 0.50 -7.92
CA ASN A 168 7.79 0.61 -8.98
C ASN A 168 7.16 0.74 -10.38
N ALA A 169 6.04 0.03 -10.62
CA ALA A 169 5.31 0.11 -11.88
C ALA A 169 4.60 1.46 -12.08
N LEU A 170 4.11 2.06 -10.99
CA LEU A 170 3.49 3.40 -11.02
C LEU A 170 4.55 4.49 -11.21
N ALA A 171 5.71 4.34 -10.60
CA ALA A 171 6.83 5.29 -10.73
C ALA A 171 7.36 5.39 -12.18
N GLY A 172 7.19 4.34 -12.98
CA GLY A 172 7.62 4.33 -14.38
C GLY A 172 8.82 3.42 -14.64
N PRO A 173 9.27 3.30 -15.91
CA PRO A 173 10.45 2.53 -16.25
C PRO A 173 11.70 3.17 -15.64
N ALA A 174 12.65 2.33 -15.20
CA ALA A 174 13.99 2.81 -14.89
C ALA A 174 14.63 3.23 -16.22
N GLY A 175 14.84 4.54 -16.43
CA GLY A 175 15.72 5.02 -17.49
C GLY A 175 15.15 5.00 -18.90
N GLU A 176 14.05 5.69 -19.17
CA GLU A 176 13.82 6.33 -20.48
C GLU A 176 13.99 7.85 -20.33
N GLY A 177 15.06 8.22 -19.70
CA GLY A 177 15.51 9.59 -19.54
C GLY A 177 16.97 9.71 -19.92
N ARG A 178 17.29 9.42 -21.20
CA ARG A 178 18.49 9.92 -21.92
C ARG A 178 18.23 9.87 -23.40
#